data_20de7cef6fc4d8c0b5db49687fd2dd2a
#
_entry.id   20de7cef6fc4d8c0b5db49687fd2dd2a
#
_cell.length_a   1.000
_cell.length_b   1.000
_cell.length_c   1.000
_cell.angle_alpha   90.00
_cell.angle_beta   90.00
_cell.angle_gamma   90.00
#
_symmetry.space_group_name_H-M   'P 1'
#
loop_
_entity.id
_entity.type
_entity.pdbx_description
1 polymer ?
#
loop_
_entity_poly.entity_id
_entity_poly.type
_entity_poly.pdbx_seq_one_letter_code
_entity_poly.pdbx_strand_id
1 'polypeptide(L)'
;SALFPALKAMGEGCGAKLFYLTARNTTQAAAEDAVARLRAAQPGLALRSVTLTAKEKACLHPDAEGHPACLPEVCPFANGYYDRRKDALAALLDGSGSFSRAALADTARQFSVCPFELGLDLSEWCDVVIGDYNYLFDPVVHLKRFFDAAGDWLFLIDEAHNLPDRARAMYSAQFAKSSLSEAKRALGKGKSSLKTALTKADKVFLAARKACTQAAPRIGAESVSYTHLRAHE
;
A
#
# COMPACT_ATOMS: atom_id res chain seq x y z
N SER A 1 16.59 18.46 -7.60
CA SER A 1 15.79 17.23 -7.38
C SER A 1 16.64 16.00 -7.69
N ALA A 2 16.64 15.00 -6.83
CA ALA A 2 17.37 13.73 -7.02
C ALA A 2 16.83 12.90 -8.21
N LEU A 3 15.63 13.24 -8.69
CA LEU A 3 14.95 12.52 -9.78
C LEU A 3 15.74 12.61 -11.11
N PHE A 4 16.27 13.77 -11.46
CA PHE A 4 17.00 13.95 -12.72
C PHE A 4 18.26 13.07 -12.83
N PRO A 5 19.19 13.07 -11.86
CA PRO A 5 20.35 12.19 -11.93
C PRO A 5 19.98 10.70 -11.91
N ALA A 6 18.92 10.31 -11.21
CA ALA A 6 18.46 8.92 -11.21
C ALA A 6 17.88 8.49 -12.58
N LEU A 7 17.11 9.36 -13.23
CA LEU A 7 16.61 9.11 -14.59
C LEU A 7 17.75 9.08 -15.62
N LYS A 8 18.77 9.93 -15.44
CA LYS A 8 19.96 9.91 -16.29
C LYS A 8 20.71 8.58 -16.15
N ALA A 9 20.95 8.15 -14.91
CA ALA A 9 21.58 6.84 -14.63
C ALA A 9 20.77 5.68 -15.23
N MET A 10 19.43 5.73 -15.14
CA MET A 10 18.55 4.76 -15.78
C MET A 10 18.72 4.76 -17.31
N GLY A 11 18.80 5.92 -17.94
CA GLY A 11 19.07 6.06 -19.38
C GLY A 11 20.47 5.55 -19.79
N GLU A 12 21.43 5.50 -18.86
CA GLU A 12 22.77 4.94 -19.02
C GLU A 12 22.82 3.42 -18.71
N GLY A 13 21.66 2.81 -18.41
CA GLY A 13 21.56 1.36 -18.16
C GLY A 13 21.77 0.93 -16.71
N CYS A 14 21.77 1.86 -15.75
CA CYS A 14 21.92 1.52 -14.34
C CYS A 14 20.66 0.94 -13.68
N GLY A 15 19.59 0.72 -14.41
CA GLY A 15 18.36 0.13 -13.93
C GLY A 15 17.23 0.28 -14.94
N ALA A 16 16.26 -0.64 -14.89
CA ALA A 16 15.15 -0.69 -15.84
C ALA A 16 13.93 0.14 -15.40
N LYS A 17 13.77 0.39 -14.10
CA LYS A 17 12.61 1.09 -13.54
C LYS A 17 12.99 1.84 -12.27
N LEU A 18 12.40 3.01 -12.07
CA LEU A 18 12.62 3.86 -10.90
C LEU A 18 11.38 3.86 -9.99
N PHE A 19 11.55 3.53 -8.73
CA PHE A 19 10.54 3.70 -7.68
C PHE A 19 10.88 4.92 -6.83
N TYR A 20 10.03 5.95 -6.91
CA TYR A 20 10.11 7.13 -6.05
C TYR A 20 9.13 6.97 -4.89
N LEU A 21 9.66 6.71 -3.70
CA LEU A 21 8.88 6.34 -2.52
C LEU A 21 8.92 7.44 -1.46
N THR A 22 7.75 7.83 -0.98
CA THR A 22 7.59 8.89 0.02
C THR A 22 6.39 8.64 0.93
N ALA A 23 6.43 9.18 2.16
CA ALA A 23 5.34 9.05 3.13
C ALA A 23 4.18 10.04 2.91
N ARG A 24 4.38 11.09 2.09
CA ARG A 24 3.46 12.23 2.01
C ARG A 24 2.96 12.48 0.60
N ASN A 25 1.65 12.74 0.48
CA ASN A 25 1.03 13.09 -0.81
C ASN A 25 1.61 14.39 -1.43
N THR A 26 2.03 15.35 -0.59
CA THR A 26 2.67 16.60 -1.05
C THR A 26 3.99 16.35 -1.77
N THR A 27 4.75 15.37 -1.28
CA THR A 27 6.03 14.99 -1.89
C THR A 27 5.80 14.15 -3.16
N GLN A 28 4.73 13.37 -3.23
CA GLN A 28 4.31 12.70 -4.47
C GLN A 28 3.99 13.73 -5.55
N ALA A 29 3.22 14.78 -5.23
CA ALA A 29 2.92 15.87 -6.15
C ALA A 29 4.18 16.61 -6.64
N ALA A 30 5.17 16.80 -5.76
CA ALA A 30 6.45 17.40 -6.16
C ALA A 30 7.26 16.50 -7.13
N ALA A 31 7.16 15.17 -6.98
CA ALA A 31 7.77 14.24 -7.93
C ALA A 31 7.03 14.24 -9.27
N GLU A 32 5.69 14.27 -9.27
CA GLU A 32 4.88 14.43 -10.49
C GLU A 32 5.24 15.71 -11.25
N ASP A 33 5.33 16.83 -10.54
CA ASP A 33 5.72 18.13 -11.12
C ASP A 33 7.16 18.09 -11.69
N ALA A 34 8.09 17.43 -11.01
CA ALA A 34 9.45 17.25 -11.52
C ALA A 34 9.49 16.45 -12.82
N VAL A 35 8.71 15.35 -12.92
CA VAL A 35 8.57 14.58 -14.16
C VAL A 35 7.94 15.43 -15.26
N ALA A 36 6.88 16.18 -14.95
CA ALA A 36 6.20 17.04 -15.91
C ALA A 36 7.15 18.12 -16.48
N ARG A 37 7.97 18.74 -15.63
CA ARG A 37 8.99 19.72 -16.04
C ARG A 37 10.06 19.11 -16.95
N LEU A 38 10.53 17.90 -16.65
CA LEU A 38 11.49 17.20 -17.49
C LEU A 38 10.93 16.94 -18.89
N ARG A 39 9.69 16.50 -18.97
CA ARG A 39 8.99 16.27 -20.24
C ARG A 39 8.76 17.55 -21.03
N ALA A 40 8.39 18.64 -20.33
CA ALA A 40 8.23 19.95 -20.97
C ALA A 40 9.55 20.51 -21.50
N ALA A 41 10.65 20.26 -20.79
CA ALA A 41 11.99 20.71 -21.20
C ALA A 41 12.56 19.90 -22.38
N GLN A 42 12.11 18.65 -22.55
CA GLN A 42 12.56 17.77 -23.62
C GLN A 42 11.36 17.12 -24.34
N PRO A 43 10.78 17.83 -25.32
CA PRO A 43 9.73 17.26 -26.18
C PRO A 43 10.21 15.99 -26.87
N GLY A 44 9.44 14.92 -26.77
CA GLY A 44 9.81 13.61 -27.32
C GLY A 44 10.51 12.67 -26.32
N LEU A 45 10.73 13.09 -25.08
CA LEU A 45 11.18 12.19 -24.00
C LEU A 45 10.15 11.10 -23.78
N ALA A 46 10.51 9.86 -24.14
CA ALA A 46 9.67 8.66 -23.96
C ALA A 46 9.72 8.20 -22.49
N LEU A 47 9.25 9.04 -21.56
CA LEU A 47 9.22 8.76 -20.14
C LEU A 47 7.76 8.56 -19.69
N ARG A 48 7.44 7.40 -19.13
CA ARG A 48 6.14 7.09 -18.54
C ARG A 48 6.22 7.08 -17.03
N SER A 49 5.27 7.71 -16.37
CA SER A 49 5.20 7.74 -14.91
C SER A 49 3.79 7.50 -14.40
N VAL A 50 3.67 6.76 -13.31
CA VAL A 50 2.39 6.52 -12.63
C VAL A 50 2.50 6.83 -11.15
N THR A 51 1.47 7.47 -10.58
CA THR A 51 1.34 7.68 -9.14
C THR A 51 0.34 6.69 -8.57
N LEU A 52 0.85 5.76 -7.77
CA LEU A 52 0.05 4.77 -7.07
C LEU A 52 -0.55 5.36 -5.80
N THR A 53 -1.85 5.23 -5.67
CA THR A 53 -2.63 5.71 -4.50
C THR A 53 -3.15 4.50 -3.74
N ALA A 54 -3.11 4.56 -2.39
CA ALA A 54 -3.65 3.50 -1.55
C ALA A 54 -5.10 3.15 -1.92
N LYS A 55 -5.44 1.87 -1.82
CA LYS A 55 -6.71 1.30 -2.29
C LYS A 55 -7.93 2.03 -1.71
N GLU A 56 -7.88 2.37 -0.43
CA GLU A 56 -8.94 3.09 0.29
C GLU A 56 -9.16 4.49 -0.29
N LYS A 57 -8.09 5.16 -0.72
CA LYS A 57 -8.16 6.50 -1.31
C LYS A 57 -8.51 6.48 -2.80
N ALA A 58 -8.15 5.42 -3.50
CA ALA A 58 -8.42 5.26 -4.93
C ALA A 58 -9.83 4.73 -5.21
N CYS A 59 -10.46 4.05 -4.25
CA CYS A 59 -11.74 3.37 -4.43
C CYS A 59 -12.85 4.33 -4.89
N LEU A 60 -13.56 3.96 -5.95
CA LEU A 60 -14.72 4.70 -6.50
C LEU A 60 -16.06 4.14 -6.00
N HIS A 61 -16.04 3.03 -5.27
CA HIS A 61 -17.24 2.36 -4.77
C HIS A 61 -17.00 1.82 -3.35
N PRO A 62 -16.80 2.72 -2.35
CA PRO A 62 -16.68 2.30 -0.97
C PRO A 62 -18.02 1.83 -0.40
N ASP A 63 -17.99 0.99 0.64
CA ASP A 63 -19.15 0.62 1.43
C ASP A 63 -19.67 1.80 2.28
N ALA A 64 -20.70 1.55 3.10
CA ALA A 64 -21.31 2.56 3.96
C ALA A 64 -20.33 3.10 5.04
N GLU A 65 -19.33 2.32 5.41
CA GLU A 65 -18.28 2.66 6.36
C GLU A 65 -17.08 3.33 5.69
N GLY A 66 -17.08 3.46 4.36
CA GLY A 66 -16.01 4.09 3.58
C GLY A 66 -14.87 3.13 3.20
N HIS A 67 -15.03 1.82 3.38
CA HIS A 67 -14.03 0.83 3.04
C HIS A 67 -14.24 0.24 1.64
N PRO A 68 -13.17 -0.18 0.93
CA PRO A 68 -13.29 -0.85 -0.36
C PRO A 68 -13.95 -2.22 -0.26
N ALA A 69 -15.16 -2.37 -0.77
CA ALA A 69 -15.85 -3.65 -0.91
C ALA A 69 -15.53 -4.27 -2.28
N CYS A 70 -14.43 -5.03 -2.36
CA CYS A 70 -13.85 -5.49 -3.63
C CYS A 70 -14.39 -6.85 -4.13
N LEU A 71 -15.61 -7.22 -3.77
CA LEU A 71 -16.25 -8.42 -4.26
C LEU A 71 -16.90 -8.15 -5.62
N PRO A 72 -16.67 -9.01 -6.65
CA PRO A 72 -17.25 -8.80 -7.99
C PRO A 72 -18.77 -8.72 -7.99
N GLU A 73 -19.45 -9.37 -7.04
CA GLU A 73 -20.90 -9.34 -6.89
C GLU A 73 -21.44 -8.00 -6.37
N VAL A 74 -20.57 -7.20 -5.73
CA VAL A 74 -20.93 -5.93 -5.08
C VAL A 74 -20.33 -4.73 -5.82
N CYS A 75 -19.07 -4.84 -6.27
CA CYS A 75 -18.35 -3.73 -6.86
C CYS A 75 -18.39 -3.77 -8.40
N PRO A 76 -19.04 -2.80 -9.07
CA PRO A 76 -19.14 -2.76 -10.54
C PRO A 76 -17.78 -2.56 -11.23
N PHE A 77 -16.80 -2.00 -10.52
CA PHE A 77 -15.44 -1.80 -11.02
C PHE A 77 -14.55 -3.05 -10.88
N ALA A 78 -14.91 -3.97 -9.98
CA ALA A 78 -14.25 -5.26 -9.85
C ALA A 78 -14.87 -6.31 -10.77
N ASN A 79 -16.19 -6.26 -10.97
CA ASN A 79 -16.90 -7.16 -11.87
C ASN A 79 -16.44 -6.95 -13.32
N GLY A 80 -15.96 -8.01 -13.97
CA GLY A 80 -15.47 -7.97 -15.35
C GLY A 80 -14.22 -7.10 -15.56
N TYR A 81 -13.44 -6.83 -14.53
CA TYR A 81 -12.22 -6.02 -14.60
C TYR A 81 -11.25 -6.53 -15.69
N TYR A 82 -10.99 -7.83 -15.71
CA TYR A 82 -10.04 -8.44 -16.64
C TYR A 82 -10.46 -8.35 -18.12
N ASP A 83 -11.74 -8.25 -18.39
CA ASP A 83 -12.27 -8.10 -19.75
C ASP A 83 -12.04 -6.67 -20.27
N ARG A 84 -12.25 -5.68 -19.43
CA ARG A 84 -12.21 -4.24 -19.79
C ARG A 84 -10.85 -3.58 -19.59
N ARG A 85 -9.96 -4.16 -18.78
CA ARG A 85 -8.66 -3.54 -18.44
C ARG A 85 -7.78 -3.27 -19.65
N LYS A 86 -7.86 -4.10 -20.70
CA LYS A 86 -7.03 -3.95 -21.91
C LYS A 86 -7.31 -2.64 -22.62
N ASP A 87 -8.60 -2.32 -22.79
CA ASP A 87 -9.02 -1.10 -23.45
C ASP A 87 -8.68 0.14 -22.60
N ALA A 88 -8.85 0.04 -21.29
CA ALA A 88 -8.47 1.10 -20.36
C ALA A 88 -6.95 1.37 -20.37
N LEU A 89 -6.13 0.31 -20.37
CA LEU A 89 -4.67 0.43 -20.50
C LEU A 89 -4.26 1.02 -21.84
N ALA A 90 -4.85 0.57 -22.95
CA ALA A 90 -4.58 1.10 -24.28
C ALA A 90 -4.88 2.60 -24.33
N ALA A 91 -6.05 3.04 -23.85
CA ALA A 91 -6.43 4.44 -23.82
C ALA A 91 -5.45 5.32 -22.99
N LEU A 92 -4.91 4.79 -21.87
CA LEU A 92 -3.90 5.49 -21.11
C LEU A 92 -2.56 5.56 -21.84
N LEU A 93 -2.11 4.43 -22.41
CA LEU A 93 -0.79 4.32 -23.04
C LEU A 93 -0.69 5.12 -24.35
N ASP A 94 -1.80 5.37 -25.04
CA ASP A 94 -1.89 6.28 -26.19
C ASP A 94 -1.81 7.77 -25.78
N GLY A 95 -1.92 8.07 -24.51
CA GLY A 95 -1.95 9.41 -23.96
C GLY A 95 -0.58 10.03 -23.62
N SER A 96 -0.59 10.97 -22.68
CA SER A 96 0.57 11.82 -22.35
C SER A 96 1.74 11.11 -21.66
N GLY A 97 1.56 9.89 -21.18
CA GLY A 97 2.59 9.15 -20.43
C GLY A 97 2.82 9.59 -18.97
N SER A 98 2.03 10.54 -18.45
CA SER A 98 1.97 10.89 -17.02
C SER A 98 0.61 10.52 -16.46
N PHE A 99 0.59 9.55 -15.55
CA PHE A 99 -0.64 8.95 -15.07
C PHE A 99 -0.83 9.28 -13.59
N SER A 100 -1.44 10.44 -13.34
CA SER A 100 -1.81 10.89 -12.00
C SER A 100 -3.02 10.11 -11.45
N ARG A 101 -3.28 10.26 -10.16
CA ARG A 101 -4.50 9.73 -9.52
C ARG A 101 -5.78 10.14 -10.26
N ALA A 102 -5.85 11.39 -10.71
CA ALA A 102 -7.03 11.91 -11.42
C ALA A 102 -7.21 11.21 -12.77
N ALA A 103 -6.14 11.10 -13.55
CA ALA A 103 -6.17 10.41 -14.85
C ALA A 103 -6.61 8.94 -14.71
N LEU A 104 -6.09 8.23 -13.69
CA LEU A 104 -6.50 6.86 -13.40
C LEU A 104 -7.97 6.77 -13.00
N ALA A 105 -8.47 7.70 -12.17
CA ALA A 105 -9.86 7.71 -11.75
C ALA A 105 -10.83 8.01 -12.91
N ASP A 106 -10.47 8.92 -13.79
CA ASP A 106 -11.30 9.31 -14.95
C ASP A 106 -11.37 8.15 -15.97
N THR A 107 -10.24 7.53 -16.29
CA THR A 107 -10.20 6.34 -17.14
C THR A 107 -10.95 5.17 -16.50
N ALA A 108 -10.79 4.99 -15.19
CA ALA A 108 -11.51 3.94 -14.45
C ALA A 108 -13.03 4.11 -14.52
N ARG A 109 -13.55 5.34 -14.47
CA ARG A 109 -14.98 5.62 -14.66
C ARG A 109 -15.44 5.35 -16.09
N GLN A 110 -14.64 5.77 -17.07
CA GLN A 110 -14.94 5.58 -18.48
C GLN A 110 -15.07 4.10 -18.85
N PHE A 111 -14.16 3.28 -18.39
CA PHE A 111 -14.10 1.84 -18.72
C PHE A 111 -14.71 0.94 -17.64
N SER A 112 -15.26 1.49 -16.57
CA SER A 112 -15.81 0.73 -15.42
C SER A 112 -14.81 -0.29 -14.84
N VAL A 113 -13.56 0.12 -14.62
CA VAL A 113 -12.48 -0.70 -14.04
C VAL A 113 -12.02 -0.13 -12.70
N CYS A 114 -11.44 -0.97 -11.83
CA CYS A 114 -10.92 -0.50 -10.55
C CYS A 114 -9.69 0.40 -10.77
N PRO A 115 -9.69 1.68 -10.31
CA PRO A 115 -8.55 2.57 -10.53
C PRO A 115 -7.28 2.15 -9.80
N PHE A 116 -7.40 1.45 -8.67
CA PHE A 116 -6.26 0.89 -7.95
C PHE A 116 -5.59 -0.23 -8.74
N GLU A 117 -6.35 -1.23 -9.19
CA GLU A 117 -5.81 -2.33 -10.00
C GLU A 117 -5.30 -1.83 -11.35
N LEU A 118 -6.00 -0.87 -11.97
CA LEU A 118 -5.56 -0.23 -13.22
C LEU A 118 -4.20 0.46 -13.04
N GLY A 119 -4.00 1.18 -11.94
CA GLY A 119 -2.71 1.80 -11.62
C GLY A 119 -1.60 0.77 -11.41
N LEU A 120 -1.91 -0.35 -10.76
CA LEU A 120 -0.96 -1.45 -10.58
C LEU A 120 -0.60 -2.11 -11.93
N ASP A 121 -1.56 -2.39 -12.78
CA ASP A 121 -1.30 -2.99 -14.10
C ASP A 121 -0.51 -2.00 -14.99
N LEU A 122 -0.87 -0.71 -14.96
CA LEU A 122 -0.18 0.33 -15.71
C LEU A 122 1.27 0.52 -15.24
N SER A 123 1.56 0.30 -13.96
CA SER A 123 2.91 0.45 -13.41
C SER A 123 3.94 -0.48 -14.05
N GLU A 124 3.51 -1.58 -14.65
CA GLU A 124 4.39 -2.48 -15.41
C GLU A 124 4.94 -1.81 -16.68
N TRP A 125 4.18 -0.89 -17.27
CA TRP A 125 4.50 -0.16 -18.50
C TRP A 125 5.17 1.20 -18.27
N CYS A 126 5.37 1.57 -16.99
CA CYS A 126 5.95 2.85 -16.63
C CYS A 126 7.41 2.73 -16.23
N ASP A 127 8.20 3.75 -16.58
CA ASP A 127 9.60 3.87 -16.19
C ASP A 127 9.75 4.36 -14.74
N VAL A 128 8.80 5.19 -14.30
CA VAL A 128 8.78 5.76 -12.95
C VAL A 128 7.48 5.40 -12.24
N VAL A 129 7.60 4.83 -11.06
CA VAL A 129 6.48 4.54 -10.16
C VAL A 129 6.62 5.40 -8.92
N ILE A 130 5.68 6.32 -8.72
CA ILE A 130 5.62 7.19 -7.55
C ILE A 130 4.62 6.59 -6.56
N GLY A 131 4.99 6.45 -5.29
CA GLY A 131 4.10 5.83 -4.29
C GLY A 131 4.52 5.99 -2.86
N ASP A 132 3.80 5.34 -1.96
CA ASP A 132 4.11 5.30 -0.52
C ASP A 132 5.19 4.25 -0.23
N TYR A 133 5.95 4.44 0.84
CA TYR A 133 6.94 3.49 1.36
C TYR A 133 6.37 2.09 1.60
N ASN A 134 5.09 2.00 1.94
CA ASN A 134 4.43 0.74 2.23
C ASN A 134 4.50 -0.21 1.04
N TYR A 135 4.54 0.31 -0.19
CA TYR A 135 4.68 -0.51 -1.39
C TYR A 135 5.99 -1.29 -1.50
N LEU A 136 7.02 -0.89 -0.75
CA LEU A 136 8.30 -1.62 -0.68
C LEU A 136 8.50 -2.32 0.66
N PHE A 137 8.16 -1.65 1.77
CA PHE A 137 8.60 -2.06 3.10
C PHE A 137 7.54 -2.76 3.95
N ASP A 138 6.24 -2.59 3.63
CA ASP A 138 5.17 -3.20 4.41
C ASP A 138 4.98 -4.67 4.01
N PRO A 139 5.05 -5.63 4.95
CA PRO A 139 4.94 -7.06 4.63
C PRO A 139 3.58 -7.47 4.06
N VAL A 140 2.53 -6.66 4.26
CA VAL A 140 1.17 -6.96 3.81
C VAL A 140 0.86 -6.35 2.44
N VAL A 141 1.28 -5.10 2.24
CA VAL A 141 0.89 -4.33 1.04
C VAL A 141 2.00 -4.12 0.02
N HIS A 142 3.22 -4.67 0.25
CA HIS A 142 4.31 -4.53 -0.71
C HIS A 142 3.93 -5.06 -2.10
N LEU A 143 4.51 -4.47 -3.12
CA LEU A 143 4.19 -4.81 -4.52
C LEU A 143 4.87 -6.12 -4.93
N LYS A 144 4.25 -7.25 -4.61
CA LYS A 144 4.73 -8.61 -4.92
C LYS A 144 5.13 -8.77 -6.38
N ARG A 145 4.36 -8.17 -7.30
CA ARG A 145 4.63 -8.22 -8.74
C ARG A 145 6.01 -7.71 -9.14
N PHE A 146 6.64 -6.85 -8.31
CA PHE A 146 7.98 -6.31 -8.54
C PHE A 146 9.02 -6.87 -7.58
N PHE A 147 8.67 -7.16 -6.33
CA PHE A 147 9.64 -7.37 -5.26
C PHE A 147 9.74 -8.81 -4.76
N ASP A 148 8.87 -9.72 -5.22
CA ASP A 148 9.01 -11.16 -4.92
C ASP A 148 10.12 -11.84 -5.73
N ALA A 149 10.57 -11.20 -6.82
CA ALA A 149 11.72 -11.64 -7.62
C ALA A 149 12.77 -10.54 -7.72
N ALA A 150 14.01 -10.93 -7.97
CA ALA A 150 15.07 -9.96 -8.24
C ALA A 150 14.76 -9.20 -9.54
N GLY A 151 14.92 -7.89 -9.50
CA GLY A 151 14.71 -7.00 -10.64
C GLY A 151 15.76 -5.89 -10.64
N ASP A 152 15.91 -5.26 -11.79
CA ASP A 152 16.86 -4.16 -11.98
C ASP A 152 16.15 -2.82 -11.66
N TRP A 153 15.95 -2.58 -10.37
CA TRP A 153 15.19 -1.45 -9.87
C TRP A 153 16.06 -0.39 -9.22
N LEU A 154 15.79 0.88 -9.52
CA LEU A 154 16.34 2.03 -8.82
C LEU A 154 15.31 2.52 -7.78
N PHE A 155 15.80 2.91 -6.60
CA PHE A 155 14.95 3.44 -5.54
C PHE A 155 15.40 4.84 -5.14
N LEU A 156 14.47 5.77 -5.17
CA LEU A 156 14.59 7.08 -4.52
C LEU A 156 13.63 7.10 -3.33
N ILE A 157 14.19 7.13 -2.15
CA ILE A 157 13.45 7.13 -0.90
C ILE A 157 13.55 8.51 -0.27
N ASP A 158 12.48 9.28 -0.39
CA ASP A 158 12.41 10.62 0.16
C ASP A 158 12.10 10.59 1.65
N GLU A 159 12.67 11.53 2.42
CA GLU A 159 12.49 11.58 3.88
C GLU A 159 12.86 10.25 4.58
N ALA A 160 13.92 9.58 4.12
CA ALA A 160 14.32 8.24 4.59
C ALA A 160 14.59 8.17 6.11
N HIS A 161 14.83 9.31 6.77
CA HIS A 161 14.97 9.38 8.23
C HIS A 161 13.70 8.94 8.99
N ASN A 162 12.54 8.94 8.34
CA ASN A 162 11.28 8.44 8.91
C ASN A 162 11.13 6.91 8.83
N LEU A 163 11.98 6.22 8.06
CA LEU A 163 11.86 4.77 7.85
C LEU A 163 11.99 3.94 9.15
N PRO A 164 12.87 4.24 10.12
CA PRO A 164 12.97 3.45 11.34
C PRO A 164 11.66 3.39 12.12
N ASP A 165 10.97 4.53 12.26
CA ASP A 165 9.70 4.59 12.98
C ASP A 165 8.56 3.97 12.17
N ARG A 166 8.57 4.18 10.86
CA ARG A 166 7.64 3.52 9.93
C ARG A 166 7.81 2.00 9.95
N ALA A 167 9.04 1.50 9.89
CA ALA A 167 9.31 0.07 9.95
C ALA A 167 8.83 -0.53 11.28
N ARG A 168 9.08 0.13 12.41
CA ARG A 168 8.52 -0.30 13.69
C ARG A 168 6.99 -0.39 13.65
N ALA A 169 6.31 0.60 13.07
CA ALA A 169 4.85 0.57 12.95
C ALA A 169 4.37 -0.56 12.04
N MET A 170 5.00 -0.77 10.87
CA MET A 170 4.65 -1.82 9.90
C MET A 170 4.82 -3.24 10.49
N TYR A 171 5.86 -3.44 11.30
CA TYR A 171 6.16 -4.74 11.91
C TYR A 171 5.64 -4.86 13.34
N SER A 172 4.79 -3.93 13.80
CA SER A 172 4.16 -3.96 15.11
C SER A 172 2.66 -4.22 14.97
N ALA A 173 2.13 -5.05 15.84
CA ALA A 173 0.70 -5.28 15.97
C ALA A 173 0.23 -4.86 17.36
N GLN A 174 -0.90 -4.18 17.42
CA GLN A 174 -1.56 -3.83 18.67
C GLN A 174 -2.84 -4.65 18.79
N PHE A 175 -3.00 -5.26 19.94
CA PHE A 175 -4.20 -6.02 20.23
C PHE A 175 -4.73 -5.66 21.62
N ALA A 176 -5.94 -5.11 21.67
CA ALA A 176 -6.56 -4.70 22.92
C ALA A 176 -7.36 -5.84 23.56
N LYS A 177 -7.26 -5.99 24.88
CA LYS A 177 -8.06 -6.97 25.62
C LYS A 177 -9.57 -6.69 25.51
N SER A 178 -9.98 -5.43 25.36
CA SER A 178 -11.37 -5.04 25.10
C SER A 178 -11.92 -5.72 23.85
N SER A 179 -11.19 -5.68 22.74
CA SER A 179 -11.58 -6.32 21.47
C SER A 179 -11.74 -7.83 21.60
N LEU A 180 -10.88 -8.48 22.41
CA LEU A 180 -11.03 -9.90 22.72
C LEU A 180 -12.32 -10.19 23.50
N SER A 181 -12.65 -9.33 24.45
CA SER A 181 -13.85 -9.46 25.27
C SER A 181 -15.13 -9.21 24.45
N GLU A 182 -15.10 -8.28 23.53
CA GLU A 182 -16.19 -7.99 22.58
C GLU A 182 -16.43 -9.15 21.63
N ALA A 183 -15.36 -9.68 21.02
CA ALA A 183 -15.45 -10.87 20.17
C ALA A 183 -16.02 -12.08 20.93
N LYS A 184 -15.63 -12.29 22.20
CA LYS A 184 -16.20 -13.35 23.05
C LYS A 184 -17.69 -13.16 23.32
N ARG A 185 -18.15 -11.92 23.51
CA ARG A 185 -19.58 -11.61 23.72
C ARG A 185 -20.38 -11.83 22.43
N ALA A 186 -19.85 -11.39 21.29
CA ALA A 186 -20.51 -11.55 19.99
C ALA A 186 -20.75 -13.03 19.63
N LEU A 187 -19.87 -13.95 20.06
CA LEU A 187 -20.03 -15.38 19.83
C LEU A 187 -21.10 -16.06 20.69
N GLY A 188 -21.71 -15.36 21.63
CA GLY A 188 -22.80 -15.89 22.45
C GLY A 188 -22.41 -17.09 23.34
N LYS A 189 -23.39 -17.91 23.76
CA LYS A 189 -23.22 -19.04 24.72
C LYS A 189 -22.79 -20.35 24.09
N GLY A 190 -22.64 -20.44 22.75
CA GLY A 190 -22.26 -21.70 22.06
C GLY A 190 -20.82 -22.16 22.35
N LYS A 191 -20.60 -23.45 22.33
CA LYS A 191 -19.24 -24.04 22.33
C LYS A 191 -18.73 -24.05 20.90
N SER A 192 -17.76 -23.19 20.57
CA SER A 192 -17.08 -23.21 19.27
C SER A 192 -15.57 -23.31 19.47
N SER A 193 -14.85 -23.83 18.48
CA SER A 193 -13.39 -23.86 18.47
C SER A 193 -12.81 -22.44 18.59
N LEU A 194 -13.46 -21.46 17.98
CA LEU A 194 -13.10 -20.04 18.05
C LEU A 194 -13.20 -19.50 19.48
N LYS A 195 -14.26 -19.83 20.23
CA LYS A 195 -14.41 -19.42 21.63
C LYS A 195 -13.33 -20.03 22.53
N THR A 196 -12.93 -21.25 22.24
CA THR A 196 -11.81 -21.91 22.93
C THR A 196 -10.49 -21.20 22.64
N ALA A 197 -10.22 -20.83 21.37
CA ALA A 197 -9.05 -20.07 20.97
C ALA A 197 -9.00 -18.68 21.64
N LEU A 198 -10.11 -17.94 21.61
CA LEU A 198 -10.21 -16.63 22.28
C LEU A 198 -10.01 -16.73 23.81
N THR A 199 -10.44 -17.85 24.42
CA THR A 199 -10.23 -18.08 25.87
C THR A 199 -8.76 -18.40 26.16
N LYS A 200 -8.06 -19.13 25.28
CA LYS A 200 -6.61 -19.34 25.41
C LYS A 200 -5.85 -18.01 25.27
N ALA A 201 -6.20 -17.19 24.28
CA ALA A 201 -5.61 -15.87 24.11
C ALA A 201 -5.81 -14.98 25.34
N ASP A 202 -7.00 -14.95 25.94
CA ASP A 202 -7.29 -14.18 27.14
C ASP A 202 -6.40 -14.58 28.34
N LYS A 203 -6.12 -15.89 28.49
CA LYS A 203 -5.19 -16.38 29.53
C LYS A 203 -3.77 -15.86 29.31
N VAL A 204 -3.31 -15.78 28.07
CA VAL A 204 -1.99 -15.22 27.72
C VAL A 204 -1.95 -13.73 28.10
N PHE A 205 -2.98 -12.95 27.76
CA PHE A 205 -3.08 -11.54 28.17
C PHE A 205 -3.05 -11.33 29.68
N LEU A 206 -3.75 -12.20 30.42
CA LEU A 206 -3.75 -12.13 31.87
C LEU A 206 -2.38 -12.47 32.49
N ALA A 207 -1.68 -13.45 31.92
CA ALA A 207 -0.32 -13.80 32.34
C ALA A 207 0.67 -12.67 32.04
N ALA A 208 0.62 -12.10 30.83
CA ALA A 208 1.44 -10.97 30.43
C ALA A 208 1.20 -9.74 31.33
N ARG A 209 -0.07 -9.43 31.63
CA ARG A 209 -0.42 -8.34 32.56
C ARG A 209 0.21 -8.55 33.95
N LYS A 210 0.17 -9.75 34.50
CA LYS A 210 0.78 -10.08 35.80
C LYS A 210 2.30 -9.87 35.77
N ALA A 211 2.97 -10.27 34.69
CA ALA A 211 4.41 -10.07 34.52
C ALA A 211 4.78 -8.56 34.41
N CYS A 212 3.99 -7.78 33.69
CA CYS A 212 4.24 -6.33 33.51
C CYS A 212 4.01 -5.53 34.80
N THR A 213 3.05 -5.86 35.66
CA THR A 213 2.78 -5.14 36.92
C THR A 213 3.92 -5.24 37.93
N GLN A 214 4.79 -6.25 37.79
CA GLN A 214 5.98 -6.36 38.63
C GLN A 214 7.16 -5.53 38.14
N ALA A 215 7.22 -5.16 36.85
CA ALA A 215 8.37 -4.51 36.22
C ALA A 215 8.18 -3.00 36.00
N ALA A 216 6.95 -2.51 35.80
CA ALA A 216 6.69 -1.08 35.55
C ALA A 216 5.23 -0.72 35.89
N PRO A 217 4.98 -0.03 37.02
CA PRO A 217 3.62 0.29 37.46
C PRO A 217 2.90 1.36 36.63
N ARG A 218 3.45 1.80 35.52
CA ARG A 218 2.90 2.87 34.66
C ARG A 218 2.95 2.60 33.16
N ILE A 219 2.94 1.37 32.72
CA ILE A 219 2.57 1.10 31.33
C ILE A 219 1.05 1.12 31.33
N GLY A 220 0.48 2.24 30.92
CA GLY A 220 -0.95 2.35 30.68
C GLY A 220 -1.38 1.20 29.77
N ALA A 221 -2.65 0.80 29.85
CA ALA A 221 -3.20 -0.35 29.11
C ALA A 221 -3.05 -0.27 27.56
N GLU A 222 -2.37 0.73 27.05
CA GLU A 222 -2.26 1.08 25.64
C GLU A 222 -0.92 0.72 24.97
N SER A 223 0.08 0.24 25.71
CA SER A 223 1.38 -0.07 25.09
C SER A 223 2.03 -1.35 25.64
N VAL A 224 1.49 -2.49 25.28
CA VAL A 224 2.25 -3.74 25.33
C VAL A 224 2.74 -4.01 23.92
N SER A 225 3.93 -3.49 23.59
CA SER A 225 4.64 -3.83 22.35
C SER A 225 5.21 -5.24 22.50
N TYR A 226 4.65 -6.19 21.78
CA TYR A 226 5.24 -7.53 21.63
C TYR A 226 6.07 -7.56 20.35
N THR A 227 7.36 -7.34 20.50
CA THR A 227 8.36 -7.83 19.53
C THR A 227 8.61 -9.31 19.85
N HIS A 228 8.21 -10.20 18.99
CA HIS A 228 8.40 -11.65 18.91
C HIS A 228 7.14 -12.48 19.14
N LEU A 229 6.31 -12.56 18.11
CA LEU A 229 5.68 -13.82 17.74
C LEU A 229 6.27 -14.19 16.37
N ARG A 230 7.33 -15.01 16.36
CA ARG A 230 7.69 -15.77 15.16
C ARG A 230 6.48 -16.65 14.84
N ALA A 231 5.85 -16.44 13.69
CA ALA A 231 5.04 -17.43 13.05
C ALA A 231 6.01 -18.57 12.66
N HIS A 232 5.96 -19.67 13.39
CA HIS A 232 6.40 -20.95 12.87
C HIS A 232 5.24 -21.52 12.07
N GLU A 233 5.49 -21.74 10.78
CA GLU A 233 4.90 -22.63 9.79
C GLU A 233 3.43 -23.02 9.95
#